data_33c2470c1fc63ef9be4705b1b3067b47
#
_entry.id   33c2470c1fc63ef9be4705b1b3067b47
#
_cell.length_a   1.000
_cell.length_b   1.000
_cell.length_c   1.000
_cell.angle_alpha   90.00
_cell.angle_beta   90.00
_cell.angle_gamma   90.00
#
_symmetry.space_group_name_H-M   'P 1'
#
loop_
_entity.id
_entity.type
_entity.pdbx_description
1 polymer ?
#
loop_
_entity_poly.entity_id
_entity_poly.type
_entity_poly.pdbx_seq_one_letter_code
_entity_poly.pdbx_strand_id
1 'polypeptide(L)'
;MCRIVTYNIHSGIGRDKKHDYKRIGQFLANSGADVVLLQEMDTRPSERSTAQDVKDICAENTFKLIPSPAIRESDGWYGNAILTRFDVLAHDTLDVSQNGRQPRNVQIVELKTEKTPLTVVNTHKGLKKLERRSQFSLLHEHLSSRMKEKQIPLVLAGDFNEWQFFSKAFKALNDLLLQQKV
;
A
#
# COMPACT_ATOMS: atom_id res chain seq x y z
N MET A 1 17.19 10.74 6.58
CA MET A 1 16.62 9.39 6.91
C MET A 1 15.18 9.40 6.41
N CYS A 2 14.72 8.38 5.67
CA CYS A 2 13.34 8.27 5.18
C CYS A 2 12.51 7.45 6.17
N ARG A 3 11.41 8.01 6.67
CA ARG A 3 10.47 7.33 7.58
C ARG A 3 9.28 6.81 6.80
N ILE A 4 9.10 5.49 6.84
CA ILE A 4 8.00 4.79 6.17
C ILE A 4 7.04 4.23 7.21
N VAL A 5 5.75 4.46 7.03
CA VAL A 5 4.66 3.95 7.87
C VAL A 5 3.76 3.06 7.02
N THR A 6 3.27 1.95 7.55
CA THR A 6 2.18 1.16 6.96
C THR A 6 1.01 1.12 7.91
N TYR A 7 -0.21 1.30 7.39
CA TYR A 7 -1.42 1.40 8.21
C TYR A 7 -2.67 0.94 7.45
N ASN A 8 -3.28 -0.15 7.90
CA ASN A 8 -4.64 -0.51 7.48
C ASN A 8 -5.63 0.39 8.23
N ILE A 9 -6.32 1.27 7.49
CA ILE A 9 -7.17 2.33 8.05
C ILE A 9 -8.64 1.95 8.17
N HIS A 10 -9.01 0.70 7.83
CA HIS A 10 -10.38 0.19 7.95
C HIS A 10 -11.44 1.17 7.43
N SER A 11 -11.32 1.57 6.16
CA SER A 11 -12.22 2.53 5.50
C SER A 11 -12.36 3.87 6.25
N GLY A 12 -11.37 4.25 7.06
CA GLY A 12 -11.40 5.49 7.84
C GLY A 12 -12.26 5.42 9.12
N ILE A 13 -12.76 4.23 9.48
CA ILE A 13 -13.67 4.05 10.61
C ILE A 13 -12.88 3.66 11.87
N GLY A 14 -12.93 4.52 12.88
CA GLY A 14 -12.29 4.29 14.15
C GLY A 14 -13.06 3.34 15.09
N ARG A 15 -12.48 3.03 16.26
CA ARG A 15 -13.17 2.24 17.31
C ARG A 15 -14.44 2.91 17.84
N ASP A 16 -14.52 4.23 17.71
CA ASP A 16 -15.69 5.05 17.99
C ASP A 16 -16.78 4.94 16.92
N LYS A 17 -16.58 4.10 15.91
CA LYS A 17 -17.45 3.91 14.73
C LYS A 17 -17.65 5.17 13.88
N LYS A 18 -16.79 6.17 14.05
CA LYS A 18 -16.82 7.40 13.22
C LYS A 18 -15.82 7.28 12.10
N HIS A 19 -16.28 7.66 10.92
CA HIS A 19 -15.39 7.87 9.77
C HIS A 19 -14.70 9.23 9.93
N ASP A 20 -13.35 9.26 9.84
CA ASP A 20 -12.59 10.49 10.05
C ASP A 20 -11.21 10.42 9.39
N TYR A 21 -11.15 10.69 8.09
CA TYR A 21 -9.87 10.78 7.37
C TYR A 21 -9.04 11.98 7.80
N LYS A 22 -9.67 13.05 8.28
CA LYS A 22 -8.94 14.22 8.78
C LYS A 22 -8.10 13.87 10.00
N ARG A 23 -8.68 13.15 10.96
CA ARG A 23 -7.97 12.66 12.15
C ARG A 23 -6.80 11.75 11.77
N ILE A 24 -7.02 10.83 10.81
CA ILE A 24 -5.97 9.93 10.33
C ILE A 24 -4.87 10.72 9.64
N GLY A 25 -5.19 11.63 8.72
CA GLY A 25 -4.23 12.47 8.01
C GLY A 25 -3.38 13.30 8.95
N GLN A 26 -3.98 13.95 9.93
CA GLN A 26 -3.27 14.72 10.96
C GLN A 26 -2.33 13.84 11.80
N PHE A 27 -2.78 12.66 12.22
CA PHE A 27 -1.93 11.70 12.93
C PHE A 27 -0.70 11.29 12.09
N LEU A 28 -0.91 10.99 10.82
CA LEU A 28 0.17 10.62 9.90
C LEU A 28 1.15 11.77 9.65
N ALA A 29 0.66 12.99 9.48
CA ALA A 29 1.50 14.17 9.32
C ALA A 29 2.36 14.42 10.56
N ASN A 30 1.78 14.30 11.75
CA ASN A 30 2.47 14.48 13.03
C ASN A 30 3.45 13.35 13.36
N SER A 31 3.30 12.16 12.75
CA SER A 31 4.24 11.05 12.92
C SER A 31 5.63 11.32 12.31
N GLY A 32 5.73 12.36 11.48
CA GLY A 32 6.93 12.69 10.71
C GLY A 32 7.21 11.68 9.59
N ALA A 33 6.18 10.97 9.10
CA ALA A 33 6.32 10.07 7.97
C ALA A 33 6.62 10.83 6.68
N ASP A 34 7.52 10.25 5.87
CA ASP A 34 7.80 10.73 4.51
C ASP A 34 6.97 9.96 3.48
N VAL A 35 6.71 8.67 3.79
CA VAL A 35 5.90 7.77 2.96
C VAL A 35 4.95 6.97 3.85
N VAL A 36 3.68 6.86 3.46
CA VAL A 36 2.68 6.07 4.17
C VAL A 36 2.02 5.10 3.19
N LEU A 37 2.03 3.82 3.54
CA LEU A 37 1.37 2.76 2.79
C LEU A 37 0.04 2.45 3.47
N LEU A 38 -1.05 2.86 2.84
CA LEU A 38 -2.41 2.68 3.35
C LEU A 38 -3.06 1.44 2.73
N GLN A 39 -3.81 0.70 3.53
CA GLN A 39 -4.71 -0.35 3.08
C GLN A 39 -6.13 -0.01 3.52
N GLU A 40 -7.11 -0.49 2.74
CA GLU A 40 -8.53 -0.25 2.95
C GLU A 40 -8.94 1.24 2.90
N MET A 41 -8.32 2.02 2.04
CA MET A 41 -8.89 3.34 1.75
C MET A 41 -10.17 3.17 0.95
N ASP A 42 -11.25 3.81 1.39
CA ASP A 42 -12.59 3.70 0.82
C ASP A 42 -13.23 5.08 0.66
N THR A 43 -13.41 5.47 -0.59
CA THR A 43 -14.04 6.76 -0.94
C THR A 43 -15.42 6.59 -1.60
N ARG A 44 -15.97 5.36 -1.63
CA ARG A 44 -17.21 5.02 -2.33
C ARG A 44 -18.51 5.52 -1.68
N PRO A 45 -18.63 5.64 -0.35
CA PRO A 45 -19.91 5.97 0.25
C PRO A 45 -20.46 7.30 -0.26
N SER A 46 -21.69 7.23 -0.75
CA SER A 46 -22.38 8.30 -1.48
C SER A 46 -22.62 9.61 -0.71
N GLU A 47 -22.55 9.58 0.61
CA GLU A 47 -22.75 10.74 1.48
C GLU A 47 -21.49 11.61 1.64
N ARG A 48 -20.36 11.15 1.08
CA ARG A 48 -19.07 11.83 1.17
C ARG A 48 -18.54 12.23 -0.19
N SER A 49 -17.74 13.27 -0.20
CA SER A 49 -17.02 13.69 -1.40
C SER A 49 -15.66 13.00 -1.46
N THR A 50 -15.37 12.24 -2.51
CA THR A 50 -14.04 11.68 -2.78
C THR A 50 -12.95 12.76 -2.72
N ALA A 51 -13.21 13.96 -3.24
CA ALA A 51 -12.26 15.07 -3.20
C ALA A 51 -11.99 15.54 -1.76
N GLN A 52 -13.02 15.57 -0.91
CA GLN A 52 -12.84 15.92 0.50
C GLN A 52 -12.11 14.84 1.26
N ASP A 53 -12.44 13.57 1.05
CA ASP A 53 -11.73 12.42 1.64
C ASP A 53 -10.23 12.45 1.30
N VAL A 54 -9.89 12.75 0.04
CA VAL A 54 -8.49 12.88 -0.41
C VAL A 54 -7.81 14.06 0.26
N LYS A 55 -8.47 15.22 0.33
CA LYS A 55 -7.91 16.42 1.01
C LYS A 55 -7.62 16.13 2.48
N ASP A 56 -8.55 15.49 3.16
CA ASP A 56 -8.46 15.19 4.59
C ASP A 56 -7.34 14.20 4.89
N ILE A 57 -7.25 13.08 4.15
CA ILE A 57 -6.20 12.08 4.35
C ILE A 57 -4.81 12.60 3.99
N CYS A 58 -4.70 13.54 3.03
CA CYS A 58 -3.46 14.20 2.66
C CYS A 58 -3.03 15.29 3.65
N ALA A 59 -3.74 15.50 4.76
CA ALA A 59 -3.48 16.54 5.74
C ALA A 59 -3.24 17.92 5.07
N GLU A 60 -4.23 18.36 4.29
CA GLU A 60 -4.22 19.66 3.60
C GLU A 60 -2.97 19.90 2.73
N ASN A 61 -2.60 18.91 1.92
CA ASN A 61 -1.43 18.92 1.03
C ASN A 61 -0.07 18.64 1.71
N THR A 62 -0.03 18.17 2.93
CA THR A 62 1.20 17.64 3.53
C THR A 62 1.74 16.45 2.73
N PHE A 63 0.84 15.64 2.17
CA PHE A 63 1.16 14.50 1.31
C PHE A 63 0.51 14.62 -0.07
N LYS A 64 1.16 14.01 -1.06
CA LYS A 64 0.57 13.63 -2.35
C LYS A 64 -0.01 12.23 -2.22
N LEU A 65 -1.24 12.01 -2.70
CA LEU A 65 -1.87 10.69 -2.70
C LEU A 65 -1.68 10.01 -4.06
N ILE A 66 -1.28 8.74 -4.02
CA ILE A 66 -1.18 7.86 -5.18
C ILE A 66 -2.19 6.73 -4.94
N PRO A 67 -3.36 6.74 -5.58
CA PRO A 67 -4.37 5.71 -5.38
C PRO A 67 -4.01 4.42 -6.13
N SER A 68 -4.37 3.27 -5.58
CA SER A 68 -4.33 1.96 -6.23
C SER A 68 -5.63 1.20 -5.95
N PRO A 69 -6.70 1.55 -6.66
CA PRO A 69 -8.00 0.92 -6.49
C PRO A 69 -7.98 -0.56 -6.84
N ALA A 70 -8.51 -1.41 -5.96
CA ALA A 70 -8.87 -2.79 -6.26
C ALA A 70 -10.33 -2.88 -6.73
N ILE A 71 -11.19 -1.95 -6.29
CA ILE A 71 -12.58 -1.81 -6.70
C ILE A 71 -12.81 -0.35 -7.11
N ARG A 72 -13.44 -0.14 -8.28
CA ARG A 72 -13.85 1.18 -8.76
C ARG A 72 -15.36 1.19 -8.93
N GLU A 73 -15.98 2.27 -8.52
CA GLU A 73 -17.40 2.58 -8.71
C GLU A 73 -17.55 3.98 -9.33
N SER A 74 -18.78 4.37 -9.69
CA SER A 74 -19.04 5.68 -10.30
C SER A 74 -18.54 6.85 -9.44
N ASP A 75 -18.71 6.74 -8.14
CA ASP A 75 -18.55 7.86 -7.21
C ASP A 75 -17.32 7.73 -6.31
N GLY A 76 -16.55 6.62 -6.45
CA GLY A 76 -15.38 6.41 -5.62
C GLY A 76 -14.67 5.10 -5.86
N TRP A 77 -13.80 4.73 -4.94
CA TRP A 77 -12.98 3.54 -5.05
C TRP A 77 -12.61 2.97 -3.68
N TYR A 78 -12.25 1.68 -3.68
CA TYR A 78 -11.69 0.98 -2.53
C TYR A 78 -10.39 0.29 -2.89
N GLY A 79 -9.38 0.36 -2.03
CA GLY A 79 -8.12 -0.33 -2.25
C GLY A 79 -6.96 0.21 -1.43
N ASN A 80 -5.78 0.07 -2.01
CA ASN A 80 -4.54 0.59 -1.45
C ASN A 80 -4.32 2.04 -1.87
N ALA A 81 -3.53 2.76 -1.08
CA ALA A 81 -3.01 4.07 -1.46
C ALA A 81 -1.62 4.28 -0.85
N ILE A 82 -0.80 5.09 -1.50
CA ILE A 82 0.44 5.60 -0.92
C ILE A 82 0.31 7.11 -0.78
N LEU A 83 0.62 7.60 0.43
CA LEU A 83 0.85 9.01 0.67
C LEU A 83 2.35 9.26 0.69
N THR A 84 2.82 10.32 0.05
CA THR A 84 4.25 10.64 0.00
C THR A 84 4.51 12.14 -0.04
N ARG A 85 5.65 12.55 0.52
CA ARG A 85 6.22 13.91 0.38
C ARG A 85 7.15 14.01 -0.83
N PHE A 86 7.57 12.87 -1.39
CA PHE A 86 8.51 12.81 -2.50
C PHE A 86 7.81 12.92 -3.86
N ASP A 87 8.59 13.23 -4.89
CA ASP A 87 8.12 13.14 -6.26
C ASP A 87 8.06 11.67 -6.71
N VAL A 88 7.05 11.36 -7.52
CA VAL A 88 6.80 10.04 -8.08
C VAL A 88 7.51 9.94 -9.42
N LEU A 89 8.39 8.94 -9.56
CA LEU A 89 9.09 8.64 -10.81
C LEU A 89 8.32 7.63 -11.67
N ALA A 90 7.70 6.65 -11.01
CA ALA A 90 6.89 5.63 -11.68
C ALA A 90 5.85 5.06 -10.72
N HIS A 91 4.74 4.58 -11.27
CA HIS A 91 3.67 3.92 -10.54
C HIS A 91 3.16 2.73 -11.36
N ASP A 92 3.04 1.58 -10.72
CA ASP A 92 2.52 0.35 -11.29
C ASP A 92 1.61 -0.39 -10.31
N THR A 93 0.74 -1.26 -10.83
CA THR A 93 -0.20 -2.04 -10.03
C THR A 93 -0.24 -3.48 -10.55
N LEU A 94 0.08 -4.44 -9.69
CA LEU A 94 -0.05 -5.86 -9.96
C LEU A 94 -1.38 -6.36 -9.42
N ASP A 95 -2.26 -6.87 -10.29
CA ASP A 95 -3.48 -7.54 -9.87
C ASP A 95 -3.13 -8.93 -9.30
N VAL A 96 -3.54 -9.17 -8.06
CA VAL A 96 -3.37 -10.45 -7.35
C VAL A 96 -4.71 -11.03 -6.92
N SER A 97 -5.80 -10.58 -7.53
CA SER A 97 -7.15 -11.04 -7.25
C SER A 97 -7.30 -12.55 -7.48
N GLN A 98 -8.21 -13.18 -6.76
CA GLN A 98 -8.58 -14.59 -6.92
C GLN A 98 -10.08 -14.69 -7.18
N ASN A 99 -10.47 -15.58 -8.07
CA ASN A 99 -11.88 -15.79 -8.42
C ASN A 99 -12.73 -16.07 -7.19
N GLY A 100 -13.88 -15.41 -7.09
CA GLY A 100 -14.82 -15.54 -5.97
C GLY A 100 -14.30 -14.96 -4.64
N ARG A 101 -13.28 -14.10 -4.69
CA ARG A 101 -12.73 -13.37 -3.53
C ARG A 101 -12.82 -11.87 -3.74
N GLN A 102 -12.63 -11.11 -2.67
CA GLN A 102 -12.51 -9.66 -2.76
C GLN A 102 -11.29 -9.30 -3.60
N PRO A 103 -11.41 -8.40 -4.58
CA PRO A 103 -10.29 -7.96 -5.39
C PRO A 103 -9.14 -7.42 -4.54
N ARG A 104 -7.91 -7.76 -4.94
CA ARG A 104 -6.67 -7.35 -4.28
C ARG A 104 -5.63 -6.95 -5.31
N ASN A 105 -4.85 -5.97 -4.99
CA ASN A 105 -3.71 -5.59 -5.80
C ASN A 105 -2.47 -5.32 -4.93
N VAL A 106 -1.33 -5.23 -5.60
CA VAL A 106 -0.08 -4.73 -5.04
C VAL A 106 0.25 -3.44 -5.75
N GLN A 107 0.44 -2.39 -4.99
CA GLN A 107 0.85 -1.08 -5.48
C GLN A 107 2.36 -0.96 -5.44
N ILE A 108 2.99 -0.53 -6.54
CA ILE A 108 4.43 -0.39 -6.67
C ILE A 108 4.72 1.03 -7.12
N VAL A 109 5.49 1.78 -6.35
CA VAL A 109 5.80 3.19 -6.65
C VAL A 109 7.30 3.42 -6.53
N GLU A 110 7.90 4.04 -7.53
CA GLU A 110 9.27 4.55 -7.48
C GLU A 110 9.25 6.02 -7.07
N LEU A 111 9.97 6.34 -6.01
CA LEU A 111 10.04 7.67 -5.42
C LEU A 111 11.42 8.29 -5.61
N LYS A 112 11.44 9.60 -5.89
CA LYS A 112 12.67 10.39 -5.94
C LYS A 112 13.03 10.83 -4.54
N THR A 113 13.96 10.12 -3.88
CA THR A 113 14.49 10.57 -2.60
C THR A 113 15.74 11.46 -2.80
N GLU A 114 16.25 12.02 -1.72
CA GLU A 114 17.42 12.90 -1.79
C GLU A 114 18.70 12.20 -2.28
N LYS A 115 18.86 10.92 -2.01
CA LYS A 115 20.09 10.17 -2.32
C LYS A 115 19.95 9.30 -3.56
N THR A 116 19.02 8.35 -3.50
CA THR A 116 18.79 7.36 -4.56
C THR A 116 17.29 7.14 -4.71
N PRO A 117 16.78 6.80 -5.91
CA PRO A 117 15.40 6.36 -6.04
C PRO A 117 15.09 5.22 -5.05
N LEU A 118 13.85 5.17 -4.57
CA LEU A 118 13.36 4.14 -3.68
C LEU A 118 12.10 3.52 -4.26
N THR A 119 12.05 2.21 -4.41
CA THR A 119 10.83 1.49 -4.72
C THR A 119 10.09 1.16 -3.42
N VAL A 120 8.84 1.58 -3.30
CA VAL A 120 7.95 1.18 -2.21
C VAL A 120 6.82 0.31 -2.75
N VAL A 121 6.56 -0.79 -2.07
CA VAL A 121 5.56 -1.79 -2.44
C VAL A 121 4.55 -1.92 -1.31
N ASN A 122 3.30 -1.59 -1.62
CA ASN A 122 2.18 -1.64 -0.70
C ASN A 122 1.26 -2.81 -1.06
N THR A 123 0.94 -3.67 -0.11
CA THR A 123 0.09 -4.85 -0.33
C THR A 123 -0.97 -5.01 0.76
N HIS A 124 -2.11 -5.56 0.36
CA HIS A 124 -3.13 -6.06 1.27
C HIS A 124 -3.57 -7.45 0.81
N LYS A 125 -3.13 -8.48 1.53
CA LYS A 125 -3.40 -9.89 1.18
C LYS A 125 -4.79 -10.33 1.63
N GLY A 126 -5.31 -11.36 0.99
CA GLY A 126 -6.58 -11.98 1.36
C GLY A 126 -6.52 -12.77 2.67
N LEU A 127 -7.71 -13.06 3.23
CA LEU A 127 -7.84 -13.73 4.54
C LEU A 127 -7.64 -15.25 4.46
N LYS A 128 -7.87 -15.87 3.30
CA LYS A 128 -7.80 -17.33 3.16
C LYS A 128 -6.38 -17.79 2.84
N LYS A 129 -5.93 -18.87 3.47
CA LYS A 129 -4.57 -19.40 3.33
C LYS A 129 -4.17 -19.70 1.87
N LEU A 130 -5.04 -20.34 1.10
CA LEU A 130 -4.77 -20.66 -0.31
C LEU A 130 -4.68 -19.40 -1.17
N GLU A 131 -5.57 -18.43 -0.94
CA GLU A 131 -5.54 -17.13 -1.58
C GLU A 131 -4.22 -16.41 -1.31
N ARG A 132 -3.82 -16.27 -0.04
CA ARG A 132 -2.55 -15.66 0.33
C ARG A 132 -1.35 -16.34 -0.32
N ARG A 133 -1.34 -17.69 -0.33
CA ARG A 133 -0.25 -18.44 -0.95
C ARG A 133 -0.08 -18.11 -2.43
N SER A 134 -1.18 -18.07 -3.18
CA SER A 134 -1.16 -17.67 -4.59
C SER A 134 -0.69 -16.23 -4.76
N GLN A 135 -1.21 -15.31 -3.96
CA GLN A 135 -0.82 -13.90 -3.97
C GLN A 135 0.66 -13.69 -3.63
N PHE A 136 1.21 -14.45 -2.69
CA PHE A 136 2.65 -14.42 -2.37
C PHE A 136 3.50 -14.94 -3.54
N SER A 137 3.05 -15.98 -4.24
CA SER A 137 3.77 -16.52 -5.40
C SER A 137 3.84 -15.50 -6.53
N LEU A 138 2.71 -14.89 -6.87
CA LEU A 138 2.64 -13.84 -7.90
C LEU A 138 3.52 -12.63 -7.55
N LEU A 139 3.46 -12.19 -6.30
CA LEU A 139 4.29 -11.08 -5.83
C LEU A 139 5.78 -11.42 -5.89
N HIS A 140 6.17 -12.62 -5.44
CA HIS A 140 7.55 -13.08 -5.48
C HIS A 140 8.08 -13.13 -6.92
N GLU A 141 7.33 -13.70 -7.85
CA GLU A 141 7.69 -13.77 -9.27
C GLU A 141 7.90 -12.37 -9.86
N HIS A 142 6.92 -11.47 -9.65
CA HIS A 142 6.98 -10.11 -10.15
C HIS A 142 8.17 -9.33 -9.59
N LEU A 143 8.41 -9.38 -8.27
CA LEU A 143 9.54 -8.69 -7.66
C LEU A 143 10.88 -9.30 -8.06
N SER A 144 10.97 -10.63 -8.25
CA SER A 144 12.18 -11.29 -8.74
C SER A 144 12.59 -10.80 -10.13
N SER A 145 11.63 -10.62 -11.05
CA SER A 145 11.89 -10.05 -12.36
C SER A 145 12.36 -8.59 -12.26
N ARG A 146 11.58 -7.78 -11.52
CA ARG A 146 11.88 -6.35 -11.38
C ARG A 146 13.25 -6.07 -10.76
N MET A 147 13.65 -6.84 -9.73
CA MET A 147 14.94 -6.67 -9.06
C MET A 147 16.13 -7.06 -9.95
N LYS A 148 15.93 -7.93 -10.95
CA LYS A 148 16.95 -8.23 -11.97
C LYS A 148 17.10 -7.10 -12.98
N GLU A 149 16.00 -6.44 -13.32
CA GLU A 149 15.99 -5.34 -14.30
C GLU A 149 16.49 -4.03 -13.73
N LYS A 150 16.14 -3.76 -12.47
CA LYS A 150 16.44 -2.49 -11.79
C LYS A 150 17.04 -2.75 -10.41
N GLN A 151 18.25 -2.25 -10.19
CA GLN A 151 18.94 -2.29 -8.89
C GLN A 151 18.57 -1.05 -8.05
N ILE A 152 17.28 -0.84 -7.81
CA ILE A 152 16.77 0.24 -6.96
C ILE A 152 16.39 -0.36 -5.59
N PRO A 153 16.85 0.22 -4.47
CA PRO A 153 16.42 -0.22 -3.14
C PRO A 153 14.90 -0.34 -3.05
N LEU A 154 14.41 -1.43 -2.46
CA LEU A 154 13.00 -1.75 -2.39
C LEU A 154 12.56 -2.02 -0.96
N VAL A 155 11.46 -1.41 -0.55
CA VAL A 155 10.77 -1.68 0.72
C VAL A 155 9.39 -2.23 0.41
N LEU A 156 9.10 -3.42 0.95
CA LEU A 156 7.78 -4.04 0.89
C LEU A 156 7.15 -3.99 2.27
N ALA A 157 5.96 -3.39 2.36
CA ALA A 157 5.15 -3.37 3.57
C ALA A 157 3.65 -3.43 3.24
N GLY A 158 2.81 -3.56 4.25
CA GLY A 158 1.37 -3.63 4.09
C GLY A 158 0.71 -4.58 5.08
N ASP A 159 -0.55 -4.91 4.83
CA ASP A 159 -1.29 -5.91 5.58
C ASP A 159 -1.19 -7.27 4.88
N PHE A 160 -0.34 -8.13 5.39
CA PHE A 160 -0.13 -9.47 4.83
C PHE A 160 -1.20 -10.47 5.24
N ASN A 161 -2.03 -10.17 6.24
CA ASN A 161 -2.99 -11.09 6.83
C ASN A 161 -2.37 -12.47 7.18
N GLU A 162 -1.06 -12.48 7.46
CA GLU A 162 -0.30 -13.69 7.73
C GLU A 162 0.07 -13.76 9.20
N TRP A 163 -0.60 -14.66 9.90
CA TRP A 163 -0.47 -14.86 11.33
C TRP A 163 0.48 -16.02 11.70
N GLN A 164 1.00 -16.73 10.69
CA GLN A 164 1.92 -17.84 10.91
C GLN A 164 3.37 -17.36 10.76
N PHE A 165 4.11 -17.29 11.86
CA PHE A 165 5.52 -16.89 11.90
C PHE A 165 6.44 -17.71 10.97
N PHE A 166 6.04 -18.94 10.61
CA PHE A 166 6.82 -19.86 9.78
C PHE A 166 6.20 -20.13 8.40
N SER A 167 5.45 -19.18 7.86
CA SER A 167 4.91 -19.30 6.51
C SER A 167 6.05 -19.43 5.48
N LYS A 168 6.08 -20.57 4.75
CA LYS A 168 7.07 -20.79 3.70
C LYS A 168 7.04 -19.74 2.60
N ALA A 169 5.84 -19.27 2.26
CA ALA A 169 5.65 -18.25 1.23
C ALA A 169 6.19 -16.89 1.68
N PHE A 170 5.96 -16.51 2.96
CA PHE A 170 6.54 -15.31 3.54
C PHE A 170 8.07 -15.40 3.63
N LYS A 171 8.60 -16.56 4.03
CA LYS A 171 10.05 -16.81 4.08
C LYS A 171 10.69 -16.64 2.71
N ALA A 172 10.12 -17.22 1.64
CA ALA A 172 10.66 -17.11 0.30
C ALA A 172 10.72 -15.64 -0.17
N LEU A 173 9.69 -14.85 0.13
CA LEU A 173 9.67 -13.42 -0.18
C LEU A 173 10.72 -12.64 0.62
N ASN A 174 10.87 -12.94 1.90
CA ASN A 174 11.89 -12.32 2.74
C ASN A 174 13.31 -12.68 2.27
N ASP A 175 13.57 -13.93 1.92
CA ASP A 175 14.86 -14.39 1.39
C ASP A 175 15.20 -13.66 0.06
N LEU A 176 14.20 -13.42 -0.80
CA LEU A 176 14.38 -12.61 -2.01
C LEU A 176 14.80 -11.18 -1.68
N LEU A 177 14.11 -10.53 -0.74
CA LEU A 177 14.37 -9.13 -0.38
C LEU A 177 15.73 -8.96 0.29
N LEU A 178 16.18 -9.93 1.08
CA LEU A 178 17.51 -9.92 1.71
C LEU A 178 18.67 -10.07 0.70
N GLN A 179 18.41 -10.46 -0.54
CA GLN A 179 19.41 -10.51 -1.60
C GLN A 179 19.71 -9.14 -2.22
N GLN A 180 18.98 -8.10 -1.85
CA GLN A 180 19.30 -6.75 -2.29
C GLN A 180 20.69 -6.36 -1.76
N LYS A 181 21.60 -6.04 -2.66
CA LYS A 181 22.86 -5.38 -2.32
C LYS A 181 22.55 -3.89 -2.18
N VAL A 182 22.41 -3.42 -0.96
CA VAL A 182 22.27 -1.99 -0.64
C VAL A 182 23.66 -1.37 -0.56
#